data_bc3ccd00e098b72121b5ddb69d351971
#
_entry.id   bc3ccd00e098b72121b5ddb69d351971
#
_cell.length_a   1.000
_cell.length_b   1.000
_cell.length_c   1.000
_cell.angle_alpha   90.00
_cell.angle_beta   90.00
_cell.angle_gamma   90.00
#
_symmetry.space_group_name_H-M   'P 1'
#
loop_
_entity.id
_entity.type
_entity.pdbx_description
1 polymer ?
#
loop_
_entity_poly.entity_id
_entity_poly.type
_entity_poly.pdbx_seq_one_letter_code
_entity_poly.pdbx_strand_id
1 'polypeptide(L)'
;MPAARAQVLPRVGALVEGPGAYPHLSGRANLALLDASGADRLRRRARQVRITEVLAEVGLDPADRRPTRTYSLGMRQRLGLAAALVRRPDLLVLDEPTNGLDPQGISEIRDLLLRLNAGGTTIFLSSHLLAEIEQMCTRVGVLDRGRLVLQERLDVLLRPTGLVALHTPDVARGTELLGSSVVGVEADRLLVRADDAAALNAHLVGAGVRVAEIGPHRRDLEQLVLEAGRPS
;
A
#
# COMPACT_ATOMS: atom_id res chain seq x y z
N MET A 1 13.05 26.71 0.23
CA MET A 1 13.55 25.30 0.21
C MET A 1 15.06 25.14 0.02
N PRO A 2 15.84 26.02 -0.66
CA PRO A 2 17.28 25.73 -0.88
C PRO A 2 18.13 25.67 0.39
N ALA A 3 17.87 26.51 1.39
CA ALA A 3 18.71 26.59 2.60
C ALA A 3 18.60 25.37 3.54
N ALA A 4 17.46 24.67 3.59
CA ALA A 4 17.26 23.51 4.45
C ALA A 4 17.65 22.17 3.76
N ARG A 5 18.01 22.19 2.47
CA ARG A 5 18.27 20.99 1.68
C ARG A 5 19.35 20.08 2.28
N ALA A 6 20.45 20.66 2.70
CA ALA A 6 21.57 19.92 3.27
C ALA A 6 21.22 19.23 4.61
N GLN A 7 20.24 19.77 5.35
CA GLN A 7 19.78 19.20 6.62
C GLN A 7 18.70 18.14 6.45
N VAL A 8 17.85 18.27 5.41
CA VAL A 8 16.68 17.41 5.19
C VAL A 8 17.05 16.16 4.39
N LEU A 9 17.81 16.30 3.29
CA LEU A 9 18.11 15.16 2.39
C LEU A 9 18.77 13.96 3.08
N PRO A 10 19.67 14.11 4.07
CA PRO A 10 20.21 12.96 4.78
C PRO A 10 19.18 12.14 5.56
N ARG A 11 18.02 12.73 5.85
CA ARG A 11 16.91 12.12 6.60
C ARG A 11 15.83 11.54 5.67
N VAL A 12 16.03 11.58 4.37
CA VAL A 12 15.10 11.04 3.36
C VAL A 12 15.77 9.87 2.64
N GLY A 13 15.15 8.71 2.68
CA GLY A 13 15.46 7.57 1.82
C GLY A 13 14.52 7.55 0.63
N ALA A 14 15.01 7.20 -0.55
CA ALA A 14 14.18 7.12 -1.73
C ALA A 14 14.51 5.86 -2.57
N LEU A 15 13.46 5.24 -3.11
CA LEU A 15 13.53 4.20 -4.13
C LEU A 15 12.63 4.65 -5.28
N VAL A 16 13.24 5.01 -6.42
CA VAL A 16 12.55 5.47 -7.64
C VAL A 16 13.00 4.58 -8.79
N GLU A 17 12.08 4.02 -9.56
CA GLU A 17 12.32 3.21 -10.76
C GLU A 17 13.35 2.06 -10.62
N GLY A 18 13.44 1.47 -9.43
CA GLY A 18 14.34 0.35 -9.16
C GLY A 18 15.73 0.74 -8.68
N PRO A 19 16.52 -0.23 -8.20
CA PRO A 19 17.80 0.03 -7.57
C PRO A 19 18.86 0.39 -8.61
N GLY A 20 19.37 1.61 -8.55
CA GLY A 20 20.57 2.06 -9.29
C GLY A 20 21.84 1.38 -8.77
N ALA A 21 21.93 0.06 -8.93
CA ALA A 21 23.06 -0.72 -8.45
C ALA A 21 24.08 -0.96 -9.55
N TYR A 22 25.37 -0.93 -9.20
CA TYR A 22 26.43 -1.35 -10.11
C TYR A 22 26.38 -2.87 -10.31
N PRO A 23 26.11 -3.37 -11.53
CA PRO A 23 25.75 -4.77 -11.76
C PRO A 23 26.91 -5.74 -11.52
N HIS A 24 28.16 -5.27 -11.55
CA HIS A 24 29.38 -6.06 -11.31
C HIS A 24 29.78 -6.14 -9.83
N LEU A 25 29.17 -5.33 -8.96
CA LEU A 25 29.43 -5.35 -7.53
C LEU A 25 28.39 -6.21 -6.78
N SER A 26 28.77 -6.73 -5.61
CA SER A 26 27.83 -7.37 -4.69
C SER A 26 26.89 -6.35 -4.04
N GLY A 27 25.76 -6.81 -3.47
CA GLY A 27 24.84 -5.93 -2.75
C GLY A 27 25.53 -5.14 -1.65
N ARG A 28 26.36 -5.80 -0.84
CA ARG A 28 27.18 -5.17 0.22
C ARG A 28 28.10 -4.08 -0.35
N ALA A 29 28.78 -4.35 -1.47
CA ALA A 29 29.70 -3.38 -2.07
C ALA A 29 28.95 -2.15 -2.62
N ASN A 30 27.78 -2.36 -3.23
CA ASN A 30 26.90 -1.28 -3.68
C ASN A 30 26.47 -0.38 -2.51
N LEU A 31 25.99 -0.97 -1.40
CA LEU A 31 25.60 -0.19 -0.21
C LEU A 31 26.80 0.55 0.41
N ALA A 32 27.98 -0.06 0.44
CA ALA A 32 29.18 0.58 0.96
C ALA A 32 29.59 1.79 0.13
N LEU A 33 29.45 1.72 -1.20
CA LEU A 33 29.74 2.83 -2.10
C LEU A 33 28.75 3.97 -1.93
N LEU A 34 27.44 3.63 -1.85
CA LEU A 34 26.36 4.60 -1.63
C LEU A 34 26.53 5.34 -0.29
N ASP A 35 26.79 4.61 0.79
CA ASP A 35 26.98 5.20 2.10
C ASP A 35 28.24 6.09 2.15
N ALA A 36 29.32 5.70 1.46
CA ALA A 36 30.55 6.47 1.37
C ALA A 36 30.40 7.81 0.61
N SER A 37 29.46 7.89 -0.33
CA SER A 37 29.15 9.11 -1.11
C SER A 37 28.36 10.15 -0.30
N GLY A 38 27.85 9.80 0.89
CA GLY A 38 27.11 10.69 1.73
C GLY A 38 27.99 11.62 2.59
N ALA A 39 27.35 12.66 3.14
CA ALA A 39 28.01 13.66 4.00
C ALA A 39 28.41 13.09 5.38
N ASP A 40 27.75 12.01 5.82
CA ASP A 40 27.97 11.40 7.13
C ASP A 40 29.21 10.49 7.11
N ARG A 41 30.28 10.94 7.76
CA ARG A 41 31.57 10.21 7.82
C ARG A 41 31.57 9.20 8.97
N LEU A 42 30.73 8.18 8.89
CA LEU A 42 30.82 7.07 9.83
C LEU A 42 32.18 6.40 9.78
N ARG A 43 32.70 5.98 10.95
CA ARG A 43 33.87 5.12 11.00
C ARG A 43 33.60 3.82 10.23
N ARG A 44 34.60 3.33 9.49
CA ARG A 44 34.51 2.13 8.62
C ARG A 44 33.80 0.95 9.31
N ARG A 45 34.09 0.72 10.60
CA ARG A 45 33.45 -0.37 11.38
C ARG A 45 31.94 -0.17 11.56
N ALA A 46 31.52 1.04 11.93
CA ALA A 46 30.11 1.37 12.11
C ALA A 46 29.31 1.23 10.80
N ARG A 47 29.93 1.64 9.67
CA ARG A 47 29.35 1.43 8.32
C ARG A 47 29.13 -0.04 8.03
N GLN A 48 30.14 -0.90 8.28
CA GLN A 48 30.01 -2.33 8.01
C GLN A 48 28.91 -3.01 8.83
N VAL A 49 28.76 -2.61 10.10
CA VAL A 49 27.68 -3.09 10.96
C VAL A 49 26.31 -2.67 10.38
N ARG A 50 26.15 -1.40 10.06
CA ARG A 50 24.90 -0.87 9.50
C ARG A 50 24.50 -1.58 8.19
N ILE A 51 25.45 -1.79 7.27
CA ILE A 51 25.18 -2.49 6.02
C ILE A 51 24.75 -3.93 6.28
N THR A 52 25.36 -4.60 7.25
CA THR A 52 24.98 -5.97 7.64
C THR A 52 23.55 -5.99 8.19
N GLU A 53 23.21 -5.07 9.08
CA GLU A 53 21.88 -4.94 9.68
C GLU A 53 20.82 -4.70 8.61
N VAL A 54 21.04 -3.73 7.72
CA VAL A 54 20.07 -3.37 6.68
C VAL A 54 19.86 -4.49 5.66
N LEU A 55 20.93 -5.20 5.24
CA LEU A 55 20.77 -6.34 4.34
C LEU A 55 19.92 -7.44 4.97
N ALA A 56 20.18 -7.77 6.24
CA ALA A 56 19.37 -8.74 6.97
C ALA A 56 17.92 -8.28 7.14
N GLU A 57 17.70 -6.99 7.41
CA GLU A 57 16.37 -6.38 7.59
C GLU A 57 15.49 -6.52 6.35
N VAL A 58 16.08 -6.35 5.15
CA VAL A 58 15.37 -6.54 3.88
C VAL A 58 15.35 -8.00 3.40
N GLY A 59 15.87 -8.96 4.19
CA GLY A 59 15.89 -10.38 3.83
C GLY A 59 16.91 -10.75 2.78
N LEU A 60 18.02 -10.00 2.67
CA LEU A 60 19.19 -10.36 1.87
C LEU A 60 20.29 -10.91 2.75
N ASP A 61 20.99 -11.97 2.27
CA ASP A 61 22.14 -12.51 2.99
C ASP A 61 23.30 -11.48 3.00
N PRO A 62 23.71 -10.98 4.17
CA PRO A 62 24.83 -10.06 4.26
C PRO A 62 26.18 -10.65 3.82
N ALA A 63 26.31 -11.97 3.74
CA ALA A 63 27.52 -12.66 3.30
C ALA A 63 27.54 -12.93 1.79
N ASP A 64 26.45 -12.68 1.06
CA ASP A 64 26.36 -12.87 -0.39
C ASP A 64 27.36 -11.97 -1.11
N ARG A 65 28.29 -12.60 -1.86
CA ARG A 65 29.32 -11.90 -2.64
C ARG A 65 29.05 -11.91 -4.13
N ARG A 66 27.95 -12.54 -4.57
CA ARG A 66 27.57 -12.58 -5.99
C ARG A 66 27.32 -11.16 -6.52
N PRO A 67 27.68 -10.89 -7.79
CA PRO A 67 27.40 -9.60 -8.41
C PRO A 67 25.87 -9.41 -8.59
N THR A 68 25.39 -8.18 -8.42
CA THR A 68 23.95 -7.88 -8.44
C THR A 68 23.26 -8.14 -9.78
N ARG A 69 24.04 -8.28 -10.89
CA ARG A 69 23.49 -8.75 -12.17
C ARG A 69 22.89 -10.16 -12.10
N THR A 70 23.29 -11.00 -11.13
CA THR A 70 22.78 -12.35 -10.92
C THR A 70 21.59 -12.41 -9.95
N TYR A 71 21.20 -11.25 -9.40
CA TYR A 71 20.08 -11.18 -8.46
C TYR A 71 18.75 -11.35 -9.20
N SER A 72 17.80 -12.04 -8.57
CA SER A 72 16.40 -12.04 -9.03
C SER A 72 15.81 -10.62 -8.96
N LEU A 73 14.66 -10.41 -9.59
CA LEU A 73 13.96 -9.12 -9.50
C LEU A 73 13.69 -8.74 -8.04
N GLY A 74 13.15 -9.68 -7.25
CA GLY A 74 12.90 -9.46 -5.83
C GLY A 74 14.16 -9.14 -5.02
N MET A 75 15.29 -9.81 -5.30
CA MET A 75 16.55 -9.47 -4.63
C MET A 75 17.03 -8.07 -5.01
N ARG A 76 16.86 -7.65 -6.25
CA ARG A 76 17.18 -6.27 -6.67
C ARG A 76 16.30 -5.25 -5.98
N GLN A 77 14.99 -5.52 -5.89
CA GLN A 77 14.04 -4.64 -5.19
C GLN A 77 14.40 -4.49 -3.71
N ARG A 78 14.71 -5.59 -3.03
CA ARG A 78 15.19 -5.59 -1.63
C ARG A 78 16.50 -4.81 -1.47
N LEU A 79 17.42 -4.91 -2.43
CA LEU A 79 18.66 -4.13 -2.41
C LEU A 79 18.40 -2.64 -2.57
N GLY A 80 17.45 -2.23 -3.43
CA GLY A 80 17.01 -0.85 -3.57
C GLY A 80 16.42 -0.30 -2.28
N LEU A 81 15.59 -1.11 -1.62
CA LEU A 81 15.03 -0.76 -0.32
C LEU A 81 16.13 -0.64 0.75
N ALA A 82 17.10 -1.57 0.77
CA ALA A 82 18.27 -1.48 1.65
C ALA A 82 19.07 -0.18 1.41
N ALA A 83 19.22 0.23 0.16
CA ALA A 83 19.89 1.48 -0.22
C ALA A 83 19.16 2.71 0.35
N ALA A 84 17.83 2.72 0.29
CA ALA A 84 17.01 3.78 0.88
C ALA A 84 17.09 3.81 2.42
N LEU A 85 17.24 2.64 3.05
CA LEU A 85 17.24 2.47 4.52
C LEU A 85 18.63 2.64 5.17
N VAL A 86 19.72 2.54 4.42
CA VAL A 86 21.09 2.48 4.97
C VAL A 86 21.45 3.65 5.88
N ARG A 87 20.80 4.81 5.70
CA ARG A 87 21.00 6.02 6.52
C ARG A 87 19.97 6.20 7.63
N ARG A 88 19.10 5.23 7.87
CA ARG A 88 18.01 5.31 8.85
C ARG A 88 17.19 6.59 8.65
N PRO A 89 16.50 6.74 7.52
CA PRO A 89 15.75 7.95 7.21
C PRO A 89 14.53 8.09 8.14
N ASP A 90 14.10 9.34 8.37
CA ASP A 90 12.82 9.63 9.04
C ASP A 90 11.66 9.57 8.03
N LEU A 91 11.94 9.81 6.74
CA LEU A 91 10.99 9.72 5.64
C LEU A 91 11.51 8.78 4.56
N LEU A 92 10.69 7.81 4.19
CA LEU A 92 10.95 6.88 3.10
C LEU A 92 9.99 7.16 1.96
N VAL A 93 10.52 7.44 0.76
CA VAL A 93 9.74 7.69 -0.47
C VAL A 93 9.97 6.53 -1.42
N LEU A 94 8.92 5.78 -1.73
CA LEU A 94 8.98 4.54 -2.49
C LEU A 94 8.07 4.62 -3.71
N ASP A 95 8.63 4.38 -4.89
CA ASP A 95 7.89 4.28 -6.13
C ASP A 95 7.71 2.82 -6.48
N GLU A 96 6.45 2.34 -6.47
CA GLU A 96 6.04 0.97 -6.78
C GLU A 96 6.91 -0.10 -6.08
N PRO A 97 7.06 -0.10 -4.73
CA PRO A 97 8.04 -0.94 -4.04
C PRO A 97 7.77 -2.45 -4.15
N THR A 98 6.55 -2.85 -4.50
CA THR A 98 6.10 -4.25 -4.64
C THR A 98 6.02 -4.70 -6.10
N ASN A 99 6.30 -3.81 -7.07
CA ASN A 99 6.15 -4.11 -8.48
C ASN A 99 7.03 -5.28 -8.93
N GLY A 100 6.40 -6.27 -9.61
CA GLY A 100 7.08 -7.45 -10.15
C GLY A 100 7.52 -8.49 -9.12
N LEU A 101 7.05 -8.38 -7.88
CA LEU A 101 7.23 -9.42 -6.87
C LEU A 101 6.11 -10.47 -6.95
N ASP A 102 6.43 -11.68 -6.51
CA ASP A 102 5.42 -12.72 -6.25
C ASP A 102 4.60 -12.38 -4.97
N PRO A 103 3.47 -13.03 -4.74
CA PRO A 103 2.62 -12.76 -3.58
C PRO A 103 3.35 -12.86 -2.22
N GLN A 104 4.30 -13.78 -2.10
CA GLN A 104 5.10 -13.91 -0.90
C GLN A 104 6.03 -12.70 -0.73
N GLY A 105 6.72 -12.29 -1.80
CA GLY A 105 7.60 -11.10 -1.80
C GLY A 105 6.84 -9.82 -1.46
N ILE A 106 5.62 -9.66 -1.98
CA ILE A 106 4.73 -8.54 -1.65
C ILE A 106 4.43 -8.54 -0.14
N SER A 107 4.02 -9.69 0.42
CA SER A 107 3.73 -9.81 1.85
C SER A 107 4.94 -9.46 2.72
N GLU A 108 6.13 -9.94 2.36
CA GLU A 108 7.35 -9.70 3.12
C GLU A 108 7.77 -8.22 3.08
N ILE A 109 7.63 -7.53 1.94
CA ILE A 109 7.89 -6.09 1.83
C ILE A 109 6.86 -5.30 2.64
N ARG A 110 5.58 -5.64 2.55
CA ARG A 110 4.52 -5.01 3.35
C ARG A 110 4.83 -5.09 4.84
N ASP A 111 5.15 -6.29 5.34
CA ASP A 111 5.46 -6.50 6.75
C ASP A 111 6.69 -5.71 7.19
N LEU A 112 7.69 -5.58 6.32
CA LEU A 112 8.86 -4.74 6.55
C LEU A 112 8.46 -3.27 6.68
N LEU A 113 7.67 -2.74 5.74
CA LEU A 113 7.21 -1.34 5.75
C LEU A 113 6.37 -1.04 7.00
N LEU A 114 5.49 -1.94 7.39
CA LEU A 114 4.70 -1.80 8.62
C LEU A 114 5.58 -1.76 9.87
N ARG A 115 6.62 -2.61 9.97
CA ARG A 115 7.58 -2.58 11.08
C ARG A 115 8.38 -1.28 11.12
N LEU A 116 8.84 -0.78 9.96
CA LEU A 116 9.57 0.49 9.87
C LEU A 116 8.69 1.67 10.31
N ASN A 117 7.43 1.68 9.89
CA ASN A 117 6.48 2.71 10.30
C ASN A 117 6.19 2.65 11.81
N ALA A 118 5.98 1.47 12.38
CA ALA A 118 5.84 1.28 13.83
C ALA A 118 7.09 1.74 14.61
N GLY A 119 8.27 1.66 13.99
CA GLY A 119 9.54 2.18 14.51
C GLY A 119 9.71 3.70 14.37
N GLY A 120 8.71 4.42 13.81
CA GLY A 120 8.70 5.89 13.69
C GLY A 120 9.11 6.45 12.33
N THR A 121 9.44 5.60 11.35
CA THR A 121 9.70 6.06 9.97
C THR A 121 8.40 6.43 9.28
N THR A 122 8.30 7.63 8.74
CA THR A 122 7.19 8.01 7.86
C THR A 122 7.41 7.41 6.48
N ILE A 123 6.37 6.77 5.92
CA ILE A 123 6.46 6.15 4.59
C ILE A 123 5.48 6.82 3.64
N PHE A 124 6.00 7.27 2.51
CA PHE A 124 5.22 7.74 1.37
C PHE A 124 5.50 6.83 0.19
N LEU A 125 4.46 6.18 -0.34
CA LEU A 125 4.62 5.26 -1.46
C LEU A 125 3.60 5.52 -2.57
N SER A 126 3.97 5.21 -3.80
CA SER A 126 3.04 5.02 -4.92
C SER A 126 2.75 3.53 -5.09
N SER A 127 1.54 3.19 -5.48
CA SER A 127 1.17 1.85 -5.93
C SER A 127 -0.08 1.91 -6.81
N HIS A 128 -0.16 1.01 -7.77
CA HIS A 128 -1.35 0.75 -8.56
C HIS A 128 -2.18 -0.43 -7.99
N LEU A 129 -1.69 -1.10 -6.96
CA LEU A 129 -2.34 -2.23 -6.29
C LEU A 129 -3.16 -1.73 -5.09
N LEU A 130 -4.41 -1.38 -5.33
CA LEU A 130 -5.29 -0.77 -4.31
C LEU A 130 -5.47 -1.65 -3.07
N ALA A 131 -5.53 -2.98 -3.24
CA ALA A 131 -5.60 -3.92 -2.13
C ALA A 131 -4.38 -3.84 -1.18
N GLU A 132 -3.19 -3.54 -1.71
CA GLU A 132 -1.99 -3.33 -0.90
C GLU A 132 -2.06 -2.00 -0.13
N ILE A 133 -2.56 -0.94 -0.79
CA ILE A 133 -2.79 0.36 -0.16
C ILE A 133 -3.74 0.22 1.04
N GLU A 134 -4.83 -0.53 0.89
CA GLU A 134 -5.80 -0.77 1.96
C GLU A 134 -5.19 -1.48 3.17
N GLN A 135 -4.20 -2.35 2.96
CA GLN A 135 -3.59 -3.14 4.01
C GLN A 135 -2.45 -2.42 4.75
N MET A 136 -1.79 -1.42 4.15
CA MET A 136 -0.60 -0.82 4.73
C MET A 136 -0.67 0.68 4.95
N CYS A 137 -1.58 1.40 4.27
CA CYS A 137 -1.62 2.84 4.32
C CYS A 137 -2.64 3.36 5.34
N THR A 138 -2.36 4.50 5.94
CA THR A 138 -3.28 5.22 6.83
C THR A 138 -3.98 6.38 6.13
N ARG A 139 -3.39 6.89 5.05
CA ARG A 139 -3.89 8.00 4.23
C ARG A 139 -3.66 7.68 2.76
N VAL A 140 -4.57 8.16 1.93
CA VAL A 140 -4.53 8.00 0.47
C VAL A 140 -4.64 9.36 -0.19
N GLY A 141 -3.85 9.56 -1.25
CA GLY A 141 -4.00 10.65 -2.20
C GLY A 141 -4.18 10.08 -3.60
N VAL A 142 -5.20 10.52 -4.33
CA VAL A 142 -5.43 10.14 -5.72
C VAL A 142 -5.02 11.28 -6.62
N LEU A 143 -4.12 10.97 -7.56
CA LEU A 143 -3.66 11.91 -8.59
C LEU A 143 -4.29 11.53 -9.92
N ASP A 144 -4.99 12.48 -10.56
CA ASP A 144 -5.44 12.37 -11.94
C ASP A 144 -4.87 13.52 -12.76
N ARG A 145 -4.21 13.19 -13.87
CA ARG A 145 -3.59 14.18 -14.80
C ARG A 145 -2.76 15.26 -14.11
N GLY A 146 -1.99 14.87 -13.10
CA GLY A 146 -1.12 15.78 -12.34
C GLY A 146 -1.85 16.64 -11.30
N ARG A 147 -3.14 16.41 -11.06
CA ARG A 147 -3.92 17.09 -10.03
C ARG A 147 -4.28 16.12 -8.90
N LEU A 148 -4.18 16.60 -7.68
CA LEU A 148 -4.67 15.87 -6.50
C LEU A 148 -6.20 16.01 -6.46
N VAL A 149 -6.90 14.91 -6.77
CA VAL A 149 -8.38 14.88 -6.85
C VAL A 149 -9.03 14.37 -5.57
N LEU A 150 -8.30 13.58 -4.78
CA LEU A 150 -8.74 13.07 -3.48
C LEU A 150 -7.57 13.01 -2.52
N GLN A 151 -7.76 13.42 -1.27
CA GLN A 151 -6.80 13.18 -0.18
C GLN A 151 -7.54 13.03 1.13
N GLU A 152 -7.51 11.83 1.71
CA GLU A 152 -8.22 11.56 2.97
C GLU A 152 -7.55 10.39 3.74
N ARG A 153 -7.97 10.21 4.97
CA ARG A 153 -7.63 9.02 5.77
C ARG A 153 -8.38 7.81 5.23
N LEU A 154 -7.70 6.68 5.20
CA LEU A 154 -8.27 5.44 4.66
C LEU A 154 -9.47 4.95 5.51
N ASP A 155 -9.38 5.05 6.84
CA ASP A 155 -10.46 4.67 7.75
C ASP A 155 -11.73 5.55 7.59
N VAL A 156 -11.59 6.77 7.08
CA VAL A 156 -12.72 7.65 6.74
C VAL A 156 -13.33 7.23 5.41
N LEU A 157 -12.48 6.96 4.40
CA LEU A 157 -12.93 6.55 3.06
C LEU A 157 -13.69 5.22 3.07
N LEU A 158 -13.22 4.26 3.86
CA LEU A 158 -13.77 2.91 3.94
C LEU A 158 -14.84 2.72 5.03
N ARG A 159 -15.36 3.82 5.60
CA ARG A 159 -16.46 3.75 6.56
C ARG A 159 -17.71 3.16 5.91
N PRO A 160 -18.52 2.40 6.69
CA PRO A 160 -19.84 2.00 6.24
C PRO A 160 -20.67 3.21 5.82
N THR A 161 -21.35 3.09 4.69
CA THR A 161 -22.16 4.19 4.12
C THR A 161 -23.48 4.44 4.85
N GLY A 162 -23.81 3.63 5.86
CA GLY A 162 -25.13 3.61 6.50
C GLY A 162 -26.17 2.83 5.70
N LEU A 163 -25.76 2.21 4.58
CA LEU A 163 -26.61 1.31 3.80
C LEU A 163 -26.26 -0.14 4.10
N VAL A 164 -27.21 -1.02 3.82
CA VAL A 164 -27.02 -2.48 3.81
C VAL A 164 -26.91 -2.94 2.37
N ALA A 165 -25.86 -3.69 2.07
CA ALA A 165 -25.71 -4.41 0.82
C ALA A 165 -26.38 -5.78 0.93
N LEU A 166 -27.26 -6.10 0.02
CA LEU A 166 -27.99 -7.36 -0.08
C LEU A 166 -27.66 -8.00 -1.43
N HIS A 167 -27.00 -9.16 -1.43
CA HIS A 167 -26.84 -9.99 -2.60
C HIS A 167 -27.97 -11.02 -2.67
N THR A 168 -28.72 -11.00 -3.76
CA THR A 168 -29.88 -11.88 -3.97
C THR A 168 -30.07 -12.20 -5.44
N PRO A 169 -30.34 -13.48 -5.80
CA PRO A 169 -30.76 -13.82 -7.17
C PRO A 169 -32.18 -13.32 -7.48
N ASP A 170 -32.95 -12.92 -6.45
CA ASP A 170 -34.35 -12.50 -6.58
C ASP A 170 -34.47 -10.97 -6.55
N VAL A 171 -33.61 -10.24 -7.29
CA VAL A 171 -33.50 -8.76 -7.28
C VAL A 171 -34.85 -8.07 -7.48
N ALA A 172 -35.63 -8.48 -8.48
CA ALA A 172 -36.94 -7.88 -8.76
C ALA A 172 -37.91 -8.00 -7.58
N ARG A 173 -37.98 -9.20 -6.99
CA ARG A 173 -38.86 -9.45 -5.82
C ARG A 173 -38.38 -8.71 -4.59
N GLY A 174 -37.05 -8.66 -4.37
CA GLY A 174 -36.46 -7.89 -3.27
C GLY A 174 -36.73 -6.40 -3.41
N THR A 175 -36.61 -5.85 -4.63
CA THR A 175 -36.91 -4.45 -4.92
C THR A 175 -38.38 -4.12 -4.69
N GLU A 176 -39.30 -4.98 -5.16
CA GLU A 176 -40.75 -4.81 -4.95
C GLU A 176 -41.10 -4.82 -3.46
N LEU A 177 -40.55 -5.79 -2.71
CA LEU A 177 -40.80 -5.94 -1.28
C LEU A 177 -40.30 -4.77 -0.45
N LEU A 178 -39.11 -4.28 -0.74
CA LEU A 178 -38.44 -3.23 0.01
C LEU A 178 -38.82 -1.81 -0.45
N GLY A 179 -39.34 -1.65 -1.65
CA GLY A 179 -39.88 -0.40 -2.19
C GLY A 179 -38.89 0.76 -2.10
N SER A 180 -39.29 1.84 -1.43
CA SER A 180 -38.49 3.06 -1.29
C SER A 180 -37.24 2.92 -0.41
N SER A 181 -37.09 1.82 0.31
CA SER A 181 -35.88 1.54 1.06
C SER A 181 -34.70 1.15 0.17
N VAL A 182 -34.93 0.71 -1.07
CA VAL A 182 -33.88 0.43 -2.07
C VAL A 182 -33.41 1.76 -2.63
N VAL A 183 -32.11 2.05 -2.44
CA VAL A 183 -31.46 3.28 -2.92
C VAL A 183 -30.55 3.04 -4.13
N GLY A 184 -30.23 1.78 -4.44
CA GLY A 184 -29.44 1.39 -5.60
C GLY A 184 -29.64 -0.07 -5.97
N VAL A 185 -29.49 -0.37 -7.26
CA VAL A 185 -29.58 -1.73 -7.83
C VAL A 185 -28.38 -1.94 -8.74
N GLU A 186 -27.59 -2.95 -8.46
CA GLU A 186 -26.36 -3.31 -9.22
C GLU A 186 -26.38 -4.81 -9.47
N ALA A 187 -26.64 -5.23 -10.70
CA ALA A 187 -26.72 -6.64 -11.11
C ALA A 187 -27.53 -7.51 -10.12
N ASP A 188 -26.87 -8.30 -9.26
CA ASP A 188 -27.44 -9.17 -8.24
C ASP A 188 -27.43 -8.55 -6.82
N ARG A 189 -27.14 -7.23 -6.71
CA ARG A 189 -26.95 -6.51 -5.46
C ARG A 189 -27.94 -5.37 -5.32
N LEU A 190 -28.59 -5.30 -4.16
CA LEU A 190 -29.42 -4.18 -3.75
C LEU A 190 -28.71 -3.39 -2.63
N LEU A 191 -28.71 -2.07 -2.75
CA LEU A 191 -28.32 -1.18 -1.67
C LEU A 191 -29.59 -0.69 -0.96
N VAL A 192 -29.68 -1.00 0.32
CA VAL A 192 -30.91 -0.81 1.10
C VAL A 192 -30.65 0.09 2.29
N ARG A 193 -31.52 1.04 2.52
CA ARG A 193 -31.51 1.83 3.76
C ARG A 193 -32.19 1.04 4.86
N ALA A 194 -31.39 0.53 5.81
CA ALA A 194 -31.88 -0.23 6.95
C ALA A 194 -30.93 -0.05 8.15
N ASP A 195 -31.47 0.10 9.32
CA ASP A 195 -30.70 0.25 10.56
C ASP A 195 -30.28 -1.09 11.15
N ASP A 196 -31.01 -2.17 10.84
CA ASP A 196 -30.75 -3.52 11.32
C ASP A 196 -30.78 -4.54 10.16
N ALA A 197 -29.59 -5.00 9.80
CA ALA A 197 -29.42 -6.00 8.76
C ALA A 197 -30.01 -7.37 9.15
N ALA A 198 -30.06 -7.73 10.42
CA ALA A 198 -30.63 -9.00 10.86
C ALA A 198 -32.17 -8.99 10.75
N ALA A 199 -32.81 -7.90 11.15
CA ALA A 199 -34.25 -7.71 10.97
C ALA A 199 -34.64 -7.68 9.49
N LEU A 200 -33.84 -6.99 8.66
CA LEU A 200 -33.99 -6.97 7.19
C LEU A 200 -33.89 -8.38 6.60
N ASN A 201 -32.89 -9.16 7.01
CA ASN A 201 -32.72 -10.55 6.56
C ASN A 201 -33.93 -11.42 6.92
N ALA A 202 -34.39 -11.34 8.17
CA ALA A 202 -35.55 -12.11 8.61
C ALA A 202 -36.81 -11.76 7.80
N HIS A 203 -37.03 -10.47 7.50
CA HIS A 203 -38.14 -10.00 6.68
C HIS A 203 -38.06 -10.56 5.23
N LEU A 204 -36.89 -10.49 4.59
CA LEU A 204 -36.68 -10.96 3.23
C LEU A 204 -36.90 -12.48 3.11
N VAL A 205 -36.28 -13.25 4.01
CA VAL A 205 -36.40 -14.71 4.04
C VAL A 205 -37.85 -15.13 4.35
N GLY A 206 -38.51 -14.47 5.30
CA GLY A 206 -39.92 -14.69 5.62
C GLY A 206 -40.87 -14.42 4.44
N ALA A 207 -40.51 -13.49 3.57
CA ALA A 207 -41.23 -13.20 2.31
C ALA A 207 -40.81 -14.11 1.13
N GLY A 208 -39.91 -15.08 1.37
CA GLY A 208 -39.44 -16.04 0.36
C GLY A 208 -38.46 -15.47 -0.65
N VAL A 209 -37.72 -14.40 -0.28
CA VAL A 209 -36.58 -13.89 -1.04
C VAL A 209 -35.32 -14.65 -0.60
N ARG A 210 -34.57 -15.19 -1.57
CA ARG A 210 -33.31 -15.88 -1.27
C ARG A 210 -32.22 -14.86 -1.01
N VAL A 211 -31.58 -14.94 0.13
CA VAL A 211 -30.46 -14.07 0.52
C VAL A 211 -29.15 -14.84 0.39
N ALA A 212 -28.26 -14.42 -0.51
CA ALA A 212 -26.95 -15.00 -0.67
C ALA A 212 -25.96 -14.38 0.34
N GLU A 213 -26.00 -13.05 0.49
CA GLU A 213 -25.18 -12.30 1.44
C GLU A 213 -25.90 -11.04 1.86
N ILE A 214 -25.74 -10.62 3.12
CA ILE A 214 -26.26 -9.38 3.65
C ILE A 214 -25.29 -8.78 4.67
N GLY A 215 -25.00 -7.49 4.55
CA GLY A 215 -24.09 -6.82 5.46
C GLY A 215 -24.00 -5.31 5.23
N PRO A 216 -23.25 -4.60 6.09
CA PRO A 216 -23.07 -3.17 5.92
C PRO A 216 -22.37 -2.87 4.60
N HIS A 217 -22.93 -1.95 3.82
CA HIS A 217 -22.31 -1.49 2.59
C HIS A 217 -21.09 -0.62 2.91
N ARG A 218 -19.94 -0.97 2.32
CA ARG A 218 -18.72 -0.17 2.32
C ARG A 218 -18.33 0.11 0.88
N ARG A 219 -17.85 1.31 0.62
CA ARG A 219 -17.18 1.59 -0.66
C ARG A 219 -15.81 0.93 -0.62
N ASP A 220 -15.38 0.34 -1.72
CA ASP A 220 -14.01 -0.06 -1.91
C ASP A 220 -13.17 1.11 -2.45
N LEU A 221 -11.85 1.01 -2.31
CA LEU A 221 -10.96 2.07 -2.75
C LEU A 221 -10.99 2.21 -4.28
N GLU A 222 -11.24 1.13 -5.02
CA GLU A 222 -11.32 1.14 -6.48
C GLU A 222 -12.49 2.01 -6.97
N GLN A 223 -13.67 1.84 -6.37
CA GLN A 223 -14.84 2.68 -6.68
C GLN A 223 -14.57 4.16 -6.40
N LEU A 224 -13.94 4.46 -5.25
CA LEU A 224 -13.61 5.83 -4.87
C LEU A 224 -12.60 6.47 -5.84
N VAL A 225 -11.60 5.73 -6.29
CA VAL A 225 -10.62 6.21 -7.28
C VAL A 225 -11.28 6.46 -8.63
N LEU A 226 -12.16 5.55 -9.08
CA LEU A 226 -12.90 5.70 -10.33
C LEU A 226 -13.87 6.89 -10.28
N GLU A 227 -14.54 7.12 -9.16
CA GLU A 227 -15.43 8.28 -8.96
C GLU A 227 -14.64 9.59 -8.99
N ALA A 228 -13.49 9.63 -8.29
CA ALA A 228 -12.64 10.82 -8.20
C ALA A 228 -12.00 11.22 -9.54
N GLY A 229 -11.75 10.25 -10.44
CA GLY A 229 -11.18 10.48 -11.78
C GLY A 229 -12.21 10.85 -12.86
N ARG A 230 -13.52 10.87 -12.54
CA ARG A 230 -14.54 11.31 -13.51
C ARG A 230 -14.48 12.83 -13.67
N PRO A 231 -14.40 13.35 -14.91
CA PRO A 231 -14.49 14.80 -15.12
C PRO A 231 -15.88 15.29 -14.70
N SER A 232 -15.92 16.36 -13.90
CA SER A 232 -17.14 17.09 -13.50
C SER A 232 -17.73 17.83 -14.68
#